data_b2a2752479b58e084973f179afda63f0
#
_entry.id   b2a2752479b58e084973f179afda63f0
#
_cell.length_a   1.000
_cell.length_b   1.000
_cell.length_c   1.000
_cell.angle_alpha   90.00
_cell.angle_beta   90.00
_cell.angle_gamma   90.00
#
_symmetry.space_group_name_H-M   'P 1'
#
loop_
_entity.id
_entity.type
_entity.pdbx_description
1 polymer ?
#
loop_
_entity_poly.entity_id
_entity_poly.type
_entity_poly.pdbx_seq_one_letter_code
_entity_poly.pdbx_strand_id
1 'polypeptide(L)'
;SCSSVPTALINGPRVETMTDSVLDVTADALEQAGAHPHRLVVRQHGQVVGRRRWAPWSPDVPSLVYSCSKTFTSAAVGIAVNRGAFGYDDTLADLWPQACTANTGPVAKSMTVRNALSMSTGHSPEQLLEPTLMSRRLPDLNTARILLATEPEGRPGIDFAYNNLATWMLSRLVAQHTGED
;
A
#
# COMPACT_ATOMS: atom_id res chain seq x y z
N SER A 1 7.47 -35.20 -29.46
CA SER A 1 8.38 -35.54 -28.35
C SER A 1 8.65 -34.28 -27.53
N CYS A 2 7.90 -34.10 -26.43
CA CYS A 2 8.18 -33.06 -25.43
C CYS A 2 9.32 -33.57 -24.55
N SER A 3 10.47 -32.90 -24.60
CA SER A 3 11.59 -33.13 -23.72
C SER A 3 11.31 -32.55 -22.34
N SER A 4 11.41 -33.39 -21.33
CA SER A 4 11.28 -33.08 -19.91
C SER A 4 12.39 -32.15 -19.46
N VAL A 5 12.02 -31.02 -18.86
CA VAL A 5 12.93 -30.10 -18.16
C VAL A 5 13.36 -30.75 -16.83
N PRO A 6 14.65 -30.78 -16.50
CA PRO A 6 15.12 -31.43 -15.27
C PRO A 6 14.71 -30.63 -14.02
N THR A 7 14.11 -31.31 -13.05
CA THR A 7 13.66 -30.82 -11.74
C THR A 7 14.81 -30.47 -10.77
N ALA A 8 16.05 -30.42 -11.20
CA ALA A 8 17.24 -30.51 -10.33
C ALA A 8 17.84 -29.16 -9.86
N LEU A 9 17.21 -28.00 -10.08
CA LEU A 9 17.79 -26.69 -9.74
C LEU A 9 17.06 -25.92 -8.63
N ILE A 10 16.26 -26.58 -7.79
CA ILE A 10 15.47 -25.89 -6.75
C ILE A 10 16.06 -26.05 -5.33
N ASN A 11 17.07 -26.88 -5.13
CA ASN A 11 17.62 -27.15 -3.79
C ASN A 11 19.04 -26.57 -3.65
N GLY A 12 19.12 -25.30 -3.19
CA GLY A 12 20.31 -24.83 -2.48
C GLY A 12 20.41 -25.54 -1.11
N PRO A 13 21.60 -25.55 -0.44
CA PRO A 13 21.79 -26.32 0.78
C PRO A 13 20.75 -25.94 1.85
N ARG A 14 20.06 -26.96 2.39
CA ARG A 14 19.17 -26.81 3.55
C ARG A 14 20.01 -26.45 4.76
N VAL A 15 19.71 -25.31 5.35
CA VAL A 15 20.14 -25.04 6.72
C VAL A 15 19.07 -25.64 7.63
N GLU A 16 19.33 -26.80 8.19
CA GLU A 16 18.47 -27.44 9.18
C GLU A 16 18.55 -26.65 10.49
N THR A 17 17.57 -25.78 10.72
CA THR A 17 17.36 -25.07 11.97
C THR A 17 15.90 -25.14 12.36
N MET A 18 15.59 -24.89 13.64
CA MET A 18 14.21 -24.81 14.18
C MET A 18 13.23 -24.00 13.33
N THR A 19 13.71 -23.30 12.33
CA THR A 19 12.99 -22.46 11.37
C THR A 19 12.31 -23.24 10.25
N ASP A 20 12.82 -24.43 9.89
CA ASP A 20 12.17 -25.27 8.88
C ASP A 20 10.79 -25.71 9.35
N SER A 21 10.64 -25.96 10.66
CA SER A 21 9.36 -26.33 11.26
C SER A 21 8.31 -25.20 11.19
N VAL A 22 8.71 -23.94 11.37
CA VAL A 22 7.78 -22.79 11.29
C VAL A 22 7.36 -22.54 9.84
N LEU A 23 8.29 -22.67 8.90
CA LEU A 23 7.99 -22.54 7.47
C LEU A 23 7.00 -23.60 7.01
N ASP A 24 7.26 -24.87 7.37
CA ASP A 24 6.43 -26.00 6.97
C ASP A 24 5.06 -25.95 7.64
N VAL A 25 4.99 -25.72 8.95
CA VAL A 25 3.72 -25.56 9.68
C VAL A 25 2.87 -24.43 9.10
N THR A 26 3.50 -23.28 8.78
CA THR A 26 2.76 -22.15 8.18
C THR A 26 2.28 -22.49 6.77
N ALA A 27 3.11 -23.15 5.97
CA ALA A 27 2.74 -23.53 4.62
C ALA A 27 1.60 -24.56 4.61
N ASP A 28 1.67 -25.55 5.47
CA ASP A 28 0.63 -26.59 5.61
C ASP A 28 -0.69 -25.98 6.10
N ALA A 29 -0.64 -25.03 7.04
CA ALA A 29 -1.82 -24.32 7.51
C ALA A 29 -2.48 -23.49 6.41
N LEU A 30 -1.70 -22.83 5.55
CA LEU A 30 -2.22 -22.10 4.39
C LEU A 30 -2.91 -23.02 3.39
N GLU A 31 -2.31 -24.18 3.11
CA GLU A 31 -2.88 -25.19 2.20
C GLU A 31 -4.18 -25.79 2.77
N GLN A 32 -4.19 -26.15 4.05
CA GLN A 32 -5.38 -26.67 4.75
C GLN A 32 -6.51 -25.65 4.83
N ALA A 33 -6.19 -24.35 4.92
CA ALA A 33 -7.18 -23.28 4.91
C ALA A 33 -7.77 -23.02 3.50
N GLY A 34 -7.34 -23.74 2.48
CA GLY A 34 -7.76 -23.53 1.08
C GLY A 34 -7.22 -22.23 0.48
N ALA A 35 -6.21 -21.63 1.09
CA ALA A 35 -5.50 -20.49 0.49
C ALA A 35 -4.72 -20.99 -0.74
N HIS A 36 -4.53 -20.08 -1.69
CA HIS A 36 -3.70 -20.32 -2.87
C HIS A 36 -2.42 -19.48 -2.80
N PRO A 37 -1.46 -19.83 -1.92
CA PRO A 37 -0.26 -19.03 -1.73
C PRO A 37 0.64 -19.11 -2.97
N HIS A 38 1.24 -17.97 -3.33
CA HIS A 38 2.22 -17.90 -4.40
C HIS A 38 3.63 -18.12 -3.85
N ARG A 39 3.92 -17.43 -2.75
CA ARG A 39 5.24 -17.43 -2.11
C ARG A 39 5.08 -17.19 -0.61
N LEU A 40 5.94 -17.84 0.17
CA LEU A 40 6.10 -17.57 1.60
C LEU A 40 7.57 -17.25 1.86
N VAL A 41 7.82 -16.19 2.59
CA VAL A 41 9.15 -15.80 3.06
C VAL A 41 9.07 -15.55 4.55
N VAL A 42 9.86 -16.28 5.31
CA VAL A 42 9.98 -16.09 6.76
C VAL A 42 11.28 -15.33 7.04
N ARG A 43 11.15 -14.24 7.80
CA ARG A 43 12.31 -13.46 8.29
C ARG A 43 12.32 -13.45 9.80
N GLN A 44 13.50 -13.59 10.38
CA GLN A 44 13.75 -13.52 11.81
C GLN A 44 15.02 -12.71 12.05
N HIS A 45 15.00 -11.77 12.99
CA HIS A 45 16.13 -10.88 13.28
C HIS A 45 16.77 -10.24 12.04
N GLY A 46 15.94 -9.82 11.08
CA GLY A 46 16.40 -9.20 9.83
C GLY A 46 16.94 -10.16 8.76
N GLN A 47 17.09 -11.45 9.07
CA GLN A 47 17.57 -12.48 8.13
C GLN A 47 16.41 -13.28 7.54
N VAL A 48 16.53 -13.67 6.27
CA VAL A 48 15.60 -14.61 5.66
C VAL A 48 15.97 -16.01 6.11
N VAL A 49 15.09 -16.63 6.89
CA VAL A 49 15.30 -17.96 7.47
C VAL A 49 14.55 -19.08 6.74
N GLY A 50 13.59 -18.73 5.87
CA GLY A 50 12.89 -19.71 5.08
C GLY A 50 12.18 -19.10 3.87
N ARG A 51 12.07 -19.88 2.79
CA ARG A 51 11.33 -19.53 1.57
C ARG A 51 10.63 -20.76 1.02
N ARG A 52 9.33 -20.60 0.66
CA ARG A 52 8.57 -21.63 -0.07
C ARG A 52 7.83 -20.99 -1.24
N ARG A 53 7.63 -21.75 -2.28
CA ARG A 53 6.85 -21.36 -3.46
C ARG A 53 5.94 -22.50 -3.87
N TRP A 54 4.84 -22.13 -4.47
CA TRP A 54 3.87 -23.06 -5.04
C TRP A 54 3.81 -22.92 -6.56
N ALA A 55 3.77 -24.03 -7.27
CA ALA A 55 3.56 -24.02 -8.71
C ALA A 55 2.16 -23.41 -9.02
N PRO A 56 2.00 -22.65 -10.10
CA PRO A 56 2.97 -22.37 -11.18
C PRO A 56 3.87 -21.15 -10.94
N TRP A 57 3.88 -20.56 -9.74
CA TRP A 57 4.52 -19.29 -9.45
C TRP A 57 6.04 -19.40 -9.38
N SER A 58 6.75 -18.70 -10.28
CA SER A 58 8.20 -18.60 -10.30
C SER A 58 8.68 -17.21 -9.81
N PRO A 59 9.99 -17.04 -9.49
CA PRO A 59 10.54 -15.73 -9.12
C PRO A 59 10.36 -14.68 -10.21
N ASP A 60 10.39 -15.11 -11.45
CA ASP A 60 10.44 -14.25 -12.63
C ASP A 60 9.04 -13.87 -13.13
N VAL A 61 7.99 -14.44 -12.53
CA VAL A 61 6.60 -14.09 -12.84
C VAL A 61 6.12 -13.02 -11.86
N PRO A 62 5.83 -11.80 -12.33
CA PRO A 62 5.23 -10.76 -11.49
C PRO A 62 3.88 -11.21 -10.95
N SER A 63 3.61 -10.89 -9.69
CA SER A 63 2.34 -11.14 -9.03
C SER A 63 1.70 -9.82 -8.62
N LEU A 64 0.39 -9.70 -8.81
CA LEU A 64 -0.36 -8.58 -8.29
C LEU A 64 -0.34 -8.62 -6.76
N VAL A 65 0.12 -7.54 -6.16
CA VAL A 65 0.21 -7.41 -4.69
C VAL A 65 -0.95 -6.60 -4.10
N TYR A 66 -1.83 -6.07 -4.95
CA TYR A 66 -3.00 -5.28 -4.55
C TYR A 66 -2.64 -4.24 -3.47
N SER A 67 -3.37 -4.23 -2.37
CA SER A 67 -3.18 -3.23 -1.31
C SER A 67 -1.89 -3.37 -0.51
N CYS A 68 -1.13 -4.45 -0.66
CA CYS A 68 0.24 -4.51 -0.13
C CYS A 68 1.14 -3.43 -0.76
N SER A 69 0.78 -2.89 -1.93
CA SER A 69 1.45 -1.73 -2.55
C SER A 69 1.45 -0.49 -1.65
N LYS A 70 0.46 -0.34 -0.76
CA LYS A 70 0.38 0.79 0.17
C LYS A 70 1.56 0.84 1.16
N THR A 71 2.18 -0.30 1.44
CA THR A 71 3.41 -0.36 2.23
C THR A 71 4.55 0.39 1.55
N PHE A 72 4.66 0.29 0.23
CA PHE A 72 5.66 1.02 -0.53
C PHE A 72 5.37 2.52 -0.54
N THR A 73 4.11 2.92 -0.71
CA THR A 73 3.71 4.34 -0.59
C THR A 73 4.05 4.89 0.79
N SER A 74 3.76 4.15 1.86
CA SER A 74 4.10 4.55 3.22
C SER A 74 5.61 4.70 3.43
N ALA A 75 6.42 3.79 2.88
CA ALA A 75 7.87 3.88 2.94
C ALA A 75 8.39 5.11 2.15
N ALA A 76 7.84 5.37 0.96
CA ALA A 76 8.19 6.54 0.15
C ALA A 76 7.86 7.86 0.88
N VAL A 77 6.70 7.95 1.52
CA VAL A 77 6.35 9.10 2.38
C VAL A 77 7.36 9.27 3.51
N GLY A 78 7.74 8.17 4.20
CA GLY A 78 8.75 8.23 5.26
C GLY A 78 10.10 8.75 4.76
N ILE A 79 10.53 8.36 3.57
CA ILE A 79 11.76 8.85 2.93
C ILE A 79 11.63 10.33 2.58
N ALA A 80 10.50 10.77 2.00
CA ALA A 80 10.25 12.15 1.64
C ALA A 80 10.28 13.06 2.88
N VAL A 81 9.62 12.64 3.97
CA VAL A 81 9.66 13.35 5.26
C VAL A 81 11.08 13.43 5.82
N ASN A 82 11.84 12.33 5.80
CA ASN A 82 13.22 12.32 6.28
C ASN A 82 14.15 13.23 5.44
N ARG A 83 13.83 13.44 4.17
CA ARG A 83 14.54 14.37 3.27
C ARG A 83 14.05 15.82 3.40
N GLY A 84 13.06 16.10 4.24
CA GLY A 84 12.51 17.43 4.46
C GLY A 84 11.62 17.94 3.32
N ALA A 85 11.10 17.06 2.47
CA ALA A 85 10.20 17.45 1.37
C ALA A 85 8.85 17.98 1.89
N PHE A 86 8.34 17.37 2.96
CA PHE A 86 7.16 17.78 3.72
C PHE A 86 7.13 17.07 5.08
N GLY A 87 6.23 17.49 5.98
CA GLY A 87 6.05 16.90 7.31
C GLY A 87 4.82 16.01 7.43
N TYR A 88 4.79 15.17 8.46
CA TYR A 88 3.61 14.34 8.76
C TYR A 88 2.38 15.16 9.14
N ASP A 89 2.58 16.33 9.74
CA ASP A 89 1.52 17.21 10.24
C ASP A 89 1.18 18.34 9.26
N ASP A 90 1.85 18.37 8.10
CA ASP A 90 1.46 19.27 7.01
C ASP A 90 0.11 18.84 6.43
N THR A 91 -0.73 19.82 6.07
CA THR A 91 -2.04 19.50 5.51
C THR A 91 -1.95 19.15 4.03
N LEU A 92 -2.83 18.26 3.58
CA LEU A 92 -2.93 17.91 2.15
C LEU A 92 -3.30 19.14 1.31
N ALA A 93 -4.08 20.05 1.88
CA ALA A 93 -4.50 21.29 1.24
C ALA A 93 -3.34 22.28 1.02
N ASP A 94 -2.44 22.42 1.99
CA ASP A 94 -1.25 23.28 1.87
C ASP A 94 -0.21 22.67 0.92
N LEU A 95 -0.06 21.34 0.92
CA LEU A 95 0.87 20.64 0.03
C LEU A 95 0.39 20.64 -1.42
N TRP A 96 -0.92 20.71 -1.67
CA TRP A 96 -1.47 20.77 -3.02
C TRP A 96 -2.61 21.79 -3.13
N PRO A 97 -2.31 23.11 -2.99
CA PRO A 97 -3.34 24.14 -2.94
C PRO A 97 -4.20 24.24 -4.21
N GLN A 98 -3.66 23.84 -5.39
CA GLN A 98 -4.41 23.80 -6.65
C GLN A 98 -5.54 22.75 -6.65
N ALA A 99 -5.47 21.77 -5.76
CA ALA A 99 -6.52 20.78 -5.57
C ALA A 99 -7.68 21.31 -4.71
N CYS A 100 -7.50 22.40 -3.98
CA CYS A 100 -8.58 23.05 -3.25
C CYS A 100 -9.56 23.75 -4.21
N THR A 101 -10.85 23.68 -3.89
CA THR A 101 -11.93 24.32 -4.63
C THR A 101 -12.79 25.16 -3.68
N ALA A 102 -13.78 25.86 -4.21
CA ALA A 102 -14.76 26.58 -3.37
C ALA A 102 -15.55 25.63 -2.44
N ASN A 103 -15.61 24.34 -2.79
CA ASN A 103 -16.29 23.30 -2.00
C ASN A 103 -15.39 22.62 -0.97
N THR A 104 -14.08 22.95 -0.91
CA THR A 104 -13.17 22.40 0.09
C THR A 104 -13.46 23.06 1.45
N GLY A 105 -14.12 22.33 2.32
CA GLY A 105 -14.52 22.80 3.63
C GLY A 105 -13.39 22.80 4.67
N PRO A 106 -13.66 23.28 5.88
CA PRO A 106 -12.64 23.42 6.92
C PRO A 106 -12.09 22.09 7.43
N VAL A 107 -12.91 21.03 7.50
CA VAL A 107 -12.45 19.71 7.94
C VAL A 107 -11.56 19.09 6.87
N ALA A 108 -11.95 19.16 5.61
CA ALA A 108 -11.13 18.69 4.50
C ALA A 108 -9.77 19.40 4.44
N LYS A 109 -9.73 20.71 4.69
CA LYS A 109 -8.48 21.49 4.76
C LYS A 109 -7.58 21.09 5.92
N SER A 110 -8.13 20.55 7.00
CA SER A 110 -7.37 20.14 8.18
C SER A 110 -6.75 18.74 8.05
N MET A 111 -7.07 17.99 7.00
CA MET A 111 -6.52 16.64 6.79
C MET A 111 -5.02 16.70 6.58
N THR A 112 -4.26 15.97 7.39
CA THR A 112 -2.79 15.92 7.33
C THR A 112 -2.29 14.69 6.57
N VAL A 113 -0.99 14.70 6.23
CA VAL A 113 -0.27 13.52 5.72
C VAL A 113 -0.44 12.34 6.69
N ARG A 114 -0.36 12.58 8.00
CA ARG A 114 -0.58 11.56 9.05
C ARG A 114 -1.97 10.94 8.97
N ASN A 115 -3.00 11.77 8.80
CA ASN A 115 -4.37 11.28 8.67
C ASN A 115 -4.57 10.41 7.43
N ALA A 116 -3.94 10.79 6.32
CA ALA A 116 -3.97 10.02 5.08
C ALA A 116 -3.23 8.67 5.23
N LEU A 117 -2.06 8.65 5.89
CA LEU A 117 -1.28 7.43 6.16
C LEU A 117 -2.03 6.44 7.05
N SER A 118 -2.74 6.92 8.05
CA SER A 118 -3.51 6.09 8.98
C SER A 118 -4.92 5.78 8.50
N MET A 119 -5.31 6.24 7.31
CA MET A 119 -6.68 6.13 6.77
C MET A 119 -7.73 6.69 7.72
N SER A 120 -7.37 7.71 8.48
CA SER A 120 -8.25 8.44 9.38
C SER A 120 -8.50 9.87 8.88
N THR A 121 -8.93 9.98 7.61
CA THR A 121 -9.28 11.26 7.00
C THR A 121 -10.63 11.80 7.45
N GLY A 122 -11.40 11.03 8.24
CA GLY A 122 -12.71 11.38 8.73
C GLY A 122 -13.87 11.15 7.75
N HIS A 123 -13.58 10.69 6.53
CA HIS A 123 -14.63 10.27 5.58
C HIS A 123 -15.27 8.96 6.02
N SER A 124 -16.56 8.80 5.75
CA SER A 124 -17.22 7.49 5.85
C SER A 124 -16.96 6.64 4.59
N PRO A 125 -17.13 5.31 4.64
CA PRO A 125 -17.04 4.45 3.46
C PRO A 125 -18.00 4.87 2.36
N GLU A 126 -19.18 5.33 2.71
CA GLU A 126 -20.23 5.77 1.79
C GLU A 126 -19.80 7.04 1.05
N GLN A 127 -19.20 8.01 1.76
CA GLN A 127 -18.65 9.23 1.15
C GLN A 127 -17.53 8.94 0.14
N LEU A 128 -16.79 7.84 0.32
CA LEU A 128 -15.64 7.49 -0.54
C LEU A 128 -16.01 6.63 -1.75
N LEU A 129 -17.22 6.07 -1.80
CA LEU A 129 -17.62 5.13 -2.85
C LEU A 129 -17.62 5.79 -4.24
N GLU A 130 -18.39 6.85 -4.41
CA GLU A 130 -18.48 7.56 -5.69
C GLU A 130 -17.16 8.22 -6.09
N PRO A 131 -16.47 8.99 -5.22
CA PRO A 131 -15.15 9.54 -5.50
C PRO A 131 -14.13 8.50 -5.96
N THR A 132 -14.10 7.33 -5.33
CA THR A 132 -13.18 6.24 -5.71
C THR A 132 -13.51 5.67 -7.11
N LEU A 133 -14.76 5.56 -7.46
CA LEU A 133 -15.17 5.09 -8.79
C LEU A 133 -14.85 6.11 -9.87
N MET A 134 -15.08 7.38 -9.60
CA MET A 134 -14.81 8.48 -10.53
C MET A 134 -13.31 8.67 -10.78
N SER A 135 -12.48 8.57 -9.76
CA SER A 135 -11.03 8.80 -9.82
C SER A 135 -10.31 7.95 -10.88
N ARG A 136 -10.82 6.75 -11.17
CA ARG A 136 -10.23 5.82 -12.14
C ARG A 136 -10.16 6.34 -13.57
N ARG A 137 -10.87 7.41 -13.90
CA ARG A 137 -11.02 7.97 -15.24
C ARG A 137 -10.62 9.44 -15.34
N LEU A 138 -10.11 10.01 -14.25
CA LEU A 138 -9.83 11.45 -14.17
C LEU A 138 -8.32 11.73 -14.11
N PRO A 139 -7.88 12.88 -14.65
CA PRO A 139 -6.53 13.40 -14.40
C PRO A 139 -6.26 13.59 -12.90
N ASP A 140 -5.00 13.52 -12.52
CA ASP A 140 -4.54 13.59 -11.13
C ASP A 140 -5.09 14.79 -10.35
N LEU A 141 -5.01 16.00 -10.93
CA LEU A 141 -5.53 17.18 -10.26
C LEU A 141 -7.05 17.09 -9.97
N ASN A 142 -7.83 16.52 -10.89
CA ASN A 142 -9.26 16.36 -10.70
C ASN A 142 -9.57 15.30 -9.64
N THR A 143 -8.78 14.24 -9.59
CA THR A 143 -8.88 13.22 -8.53
C THR A 143 -8.58 13.83 -7.15
N ALA A 144 -7.53 14.66 -7.03
CA ALA A 144 -7.22 15.37 -5.79
C ALA A 144 -8.34 16.34 -5.39
N ARG A 145 -8.91 17.06 -6.36
CA ARG A 145 -10.06 17.96 -6.13
C ARG A 145 -11.28 17.25 -5.59
N ILE A 146 -11.58 16.05 -6.10
CA ILE A 146 -12.72 15.25 -5.62
C ILE A 146 -12.50 14.88 -4.15
N LEU A 147 -11.32 14.40 -3.78
CA LEU A 147 -11.02 14.06 -2.39
C LEU A 147 -11.18 15.28 -1.46
N LEU A 148 -10.58 16.42 -1.83
CA LEU A 148 -10.60 17.64 -1.00
C LEU A 148 -11.95 18.39 -1.04
N ALA A 149 -12.79 18.17 -2.05
CA ALA A 149 -14.13 18.72 -2.11
C ALA A 149 -15.18 17.87 -1.36
N THR A 150 -14.85 16.66 -1.01
CA THR A 150 -15.70 15.80 -0.16
C THR A 150 -15.40 16.15 1.30
N GLU A 151 -16.28 16.95 1.92
CA GLU A 151 -16.11 17.31 3.33
C GLU A 151 -16.33 16.10 4.22
N PRO A 152 -15.34 15.70 5.08
CA PRO A 152 -15.51 14.59 5.98
C PRO A 152 -16.62 14.81 7.00
N GLU A 153 -17.47 13.81 7.23
CA GLU A 153 -18.51 13.84 8.27
C GLU A 153 -17.97 13.50 9.65
N GLY A 154 -16.87 12.73 9.68
CA GLY A 154 -16.19 12.33 10.90
C GLY A 154 -14.99 13.21 11.23
N ARG A 155 -14.15 12.71 12.14
CA ARG A 155 -13.04 13.45 12.72
C ARG A 155 -11.70 12.97 12.17
N PRO A 156 -10.95 13.79 11.42
CA PRO A 156 -9.60 13.44 10.99
C PRO A 156 -8.70 13.07 12.18
N GLY A 157 -7.95 12.00 12.01
CA GLY A 157 -7.07 11.44 13.04
C GLY A 157 -7.74 10.50 14.05
N ILE A 158 -9.06 10.38 14.01
CA ILE A 158 -9.84 9.56 14.97
C ILE A 158 -10.65 8.50 14.22
N ASP A 159 -11.48 8.91 13.28
CA ASP A 159 -12.44 8.03 12.64
C ASP A 159 -11.79 7.35 11.42
N PHE A 160 -11.61 6.04 11.49
CA PHE A 160 -10.99 5.22 10.46
C PHE A 160 -11.99 4.81 9.38
N ALA A 161 -11.62 5.02 8.12
CA ALA A 161 -12.27 4.39 6.99
C ALA A 161 -11.22 4.06 5.90
N TYR A 162 -11.27 2.85 5.37
CA TYR A 162 -10.35 2.44 4.32
C TYR A 162 -10.47 3.35 3.09
N ASN A 163 -9.38 4.06 2.75
CA ASN A 163 -9.38 5.13 1.78
C ASN A 163 -8.26 4.98 0.74
N ASN A 164 -8.62 4.52 -0.46
CA ASN A 164 -7.68 4.41 -1.57
C ASN A 164 -7.24 5.78 -2.11
N LEU A 165 -8.13 6.79 -2.06
CA LEU A 165 -7.82 8.12 -2.55
C LEU A 165 -6.76 8.81 -1.68
N ALA A 166 -6.82 8.60 -0.36
CA ALA A 166 -5.79 9.10 0.55
C ALA A 166 -4.40 8.52 0.22
N THR A 167 -4.31 7.20 -0.01
CA THR A 167 -3.03 6.58 -0.39
C THR A 167 -2.55 7.06 -1.76
N TRP A 168 -3.47 7.20 -2.71
CA TRP A 168 -3.15 7.75 -4.03
C TRP A 168 -2.65 9.20 -3.92
N MET A 169 -3.32 10.03 -3.12
CA MET A 169 -2.89 11.42 -2.86
C MET A 169 -1.47 11.48 -2.29
N LEU A 170 -1.14 10.63 -1.32
CA LEU A 170 0.21 10.54 -0.76
C LEU A 170 1.26 10.18 -1.82
N SER A 171 0.96 9.22 -2.69
CA SER A 171 1.85 8.87 -3.81
C SER A 171 2.12 10.06 -4.73
N ARG A 172 1.09 10.83 -5.07
CA ARG A 172 1.24 12.03 -5.91
C ARG A 172 2.00 13.16 -5.22
N LEU A 173 1.79 13.34 -3.91
CA LEU A 173 2.55 14.32 -3.12
C LEU A 173 4.04 13.96 -3.06
N VAL A 174 4.38 12.68 -2.90
CA VAL A 174 5.79 12.23 -2.99
C VAL A 174 6.37 12.63 -4.34
N ALA A 175 5.73 12.25 -5.45
CA ALA A 175 6.23 12.58 -6.79
C ALA A 175 6.40 14.10 -7.01
N GLN A 176 5.42 14.90 -6.58
CA GLN A 176 5.44 16.36 -6.76
C GLN A 176 6.55 17.05 -5.95
N HIS A 177 6.80 16.61 -4.72
CA HIS A 177 7.72 17.27 -3.81
C HIS A 177 9.14 16.72 -3.85
N THR A 178 9.35 15.51 -4.40
CA THR A 178 10.69 14.93 -4.57
C THR A 178 11.18 14.96 -6.02
N GLY A 179 10.29 15.09 -6.99
CA GLY A 179 10.58 14.96 -8.42
C GLY A 179 10.85 13.49 -8.84
N GLU A 180 10.55 12.53 -7.97
CA GLU A 180 10.73 11.09 -8.20
C GLU A 180 9.35 10.40 -8.30
N ASP A 181 9.14 9.57 -9.35
CA ASP A 181 7.92 8.76 -9.53
C ASP A 181 8.00 7.41 -8.84
#